data_24e2fde08d3c2f2c90fc9707a5c786aa
#
_entry.id   24e2fde08d3c2f2c90fc9707a5c786aa
#
_cell.length_a   1.000
_cell.length_b   1.000
_cell.length_c   1.000
_cell.angle_alpha   90.00
_cell.angle_beta   90.00
_cell.angle_gamma   90.00
#
_symmetry.space_group_name_H-M   'P 1'
#
loop_
_entity.id
_entity.type
_entity.pdbx_description
1 polymer ?
#
loop_
_entity_poly.entity_id
_entity_poly.type
_entity_poly.pdbx_seq_one_letter_code
_entity_poly.pdbx_strand_id
1 'polypeptide(L)'
;LLSSNSDEVGHELSSFLLELYTYLVAVVNITANTNSDYHSVIFDPYVETLESFRDSKMYGSMLGCAQTLFEMIPAICKLGYRVIQDQRNDTYSGEHFAENITAYKLLEARILGWQPRENNPEKDEFTSDRVIAAKIYQQSLLIFLHSNYYGSQVSDPTFLNLIDKSLEAITPLVMLLPLDSPILTTIMWPIMIIGSCIREPLGHGLLLGRIRDSPFNMTSICKGIQLLE
;
A
#
# COMPACT_ATOMS: atom_id res chain seq x y z
N LEU A 1 17.11 -14.81 35.46
CA LEU A 1 16.76 -13.40 35.10
C LEU A 1 17.46 -12.89 33.82
N LEU A 2 18.62 -13.45 33.40
CA LEU A 2 19.33 -13.04 32.17
C LEU A 2 18.86 -13.81 30.92
N SER A 3 18.29 -14.99 31.05
CA SER A 3 17.80 -15.79 29.91
C SER A 3 16.46 -15.29 29.36
N SER A 4 15.58 -14.75 30.20
CA SER A 4 14.29 -14.23 29.74
C SER A 4 14.39 -12.97 28.88
N ASN A 5 15.39 -12.12 29.11
CA ASN A 5 15.59 -10.90 28.31
C ASN A 5 16.16 -11.21 26.90
N SER A 6 16.98 -12.26 26.74
CA SER A 6 17.52 -12.62 25.43
C SER A 6 16.45 -13.20 24.50
N ASP A 7 15.50 -13.96 25.03
CA ASP A 7 14.40 -14.56 24.26
C ASP A 7 13.37 -13.49 23.83
N GLU A 8 13.09 -12.52 24.70
CA GLU A 8 12.21 -11.39 24.38
C GLU A 8 12.80 -10.51 23.27
N VAL A 9 14.10 -10.14 23.37
CA VAL A 9 14.79 -9.37 22.33
C VAL A 9 14.86 -10.13 21.00
N GLY A 10 15.09 -11.44 21.05
CA GLY A 10 15.09 -12.28 19.85
C GLY A 10 13.73 -12.31 19.16
N HIS A 11 12.65 -12.39 19.93
CA HIS A 11 11.29 -12.38 19.42
C HIS A 11 10.91 -11.02 18.79
N GLU A 12 11.28 -9.93 19.46
CA GLU A 12 11.03 -8.57 18.95
C GLU A 12 11.78 -8.31 17.62
N LEU A 13 13.06 -8.70 17.55
CA LEU A 13 13.85 -8.57 16.33
C LEU A 13 13.27 -9.42 15.19
N SER A 14 12.86 -10.64 15.46
CA SER A 14 12.24 -11.52 14.47
C SER A 14 10.94 -10.94 13.93
N SER A 15 10.11 -10.36 14.80
CA SER A 15 8.88 -9.68 14.44
C SER A 15 9.13 -8.48 13.52
N PHE A 16 10.10 -7.63 13.86
CA PHE A 16 10.49 -6.50 13.02
C PHE A 16 11.02 -6.93 11.66
N LEU A 17 11.90 -7.94 11.63
CA LEU A 17 12.45 -8.44 10.37
C LEU A 17 11.38 -9.05 9.46
N LEU A 18 10.40 -9.74 10.03
CA LEU A 18 9.29 -10.29 9.26
C LEU A 18 8.37 -9.19 8.71
N GLU A 19 8.09 -8.17 9.51
CA GLU A 19 7.32 -7.02 9.07
C GLU A 19 8.02 -6.27 7.93
N LEU A 20 9.33 -6.02 8.08
CA LEU A 20 10.16 -5.41 7.04
C LEU A 20 10.17 -6.26 5.75
N TYR A 21 10.34 -7.58 5.89
CA TYR A 21 10.29 -8.50 4.75
C TYR A 21 8.94 -8.42 4.03
N THR A 22 7.84 -8.46 4.77
CA THR A 22 6.49 -8.35 4.21
C THR A 22 6.27 -7.04 3.48
N TYR A 23 6.74 -5.93 4.06
CA TYR A 23 6.70 -4.63 3.41
C TYR A 23 7.46 -4.65 2.08
N LEU A 24 8.69 -5.17 2.07
CA LEU A 24 9.51 -5.26 0.86
C LEU A 24 8.88 -6.16 -0.20
N VAL A 25 8.34 -7.32 0.18
CA VAL A 25 7.64 -8.22 -0.76
C VAL A 25 6.41 -7.54 -1.35
N ALA A 26 5.62 -6.84 -0.53
CA ALA A 26 4.46 -6.10 -1.00
C ALA A 26 4.85 -5.01 -2.02
N VAL A 27 5.86 -4.20 -1.71
CA VAL A 27 6.35 -3.13 -2.60
C VAL A 27 6.92 -3.69 -3.91
N VAL A 28 7.69 -4.77 -3.85
CA VAL A 28 8.22 -5.44 -5.05
C VAL A 28 7.09 -5.97 -5.94
N ASN A 29 6.08 -6.61 -5.36
CA ASN A 29 4.94 -7.13 -6.12
C ASN A 29 4.13 -6.01 -6.80
N ILE A 30 4.02 -4.85 -6.18
CA ILE A 30 3.33 -3.68 -6.74
C ILE A 30 4.12 -3.09 -7.92
N THR A 31 5.45 -3.11 -7.84
CA THR A 31 6.33 -2.54 -8.86
C THR A 31 6.76 -3.56 -9.91
N ALA A 32 6.40 -4.84 -9.76
CA ALA A 32 6.75 -5.88 -10.72
C ALA A 32 6.14 -5.59 -12.08
N ASN A 33 6.99 -5.60 -13.11
CA ASN A 33 6.55 -5.37 -14.49
C ASN A 33 5.73 -6.56 -15.00
N THR A 34 4.44 -6.35 -15.22
CA THR A 34 3.51 -7.34 -15.73
C THR A 34 3.77 -7.78 -17.18
N ASN A 35 4.74 -7.17 -17.86
CA ASN A 35 5.10 -7.46 -19.26
C ASN A 35 6.21 -8.50 -19.43
N SER A 36 6.86 -8.96 -18.36
CA SER A 36 7.87 -10.00 -18.45
C SER A 36 7.26 -11.39 -18.26
N ASP A 37 7.74 -12.41 -18.99
CA ASP A 37 7.28 -13.80 -18.87
C ASP A 37 7.62 -14.46 -17.50
N TYR A 38 8.26 -13.71 -16.61
CA TYR A 38 8.62 -14.10 -15.24
C TYR A 38 7.53 -13.69 -14.24
N HIS A 39 6.29 -14.11 -14.48
CA HIS A 39 5.13 -13.75 -13.65
C HIS A 39 4.81 -14.78 -12.58
N SER A 40 5.78 -15.25 -11.86
CA SER A 40 5.45 -15.73 -10.53
C SER A 40 5.38 -14.52 -9.61
N VAL A 41 4.19 -13.94 -9.46
CA VAL A 41 3.88 -13.20 -8.24
C VAL A 41 4.20 -14.18 -7.12
N ILE A 42 5.35 -14.01 -6.49
CA ILE A 42 5.78 -14.84 -5.39
C ILE A 42 4.85 -14.48 -4.23
N PHE A 43 3.73 -15.20 -4.14
CA PHE A 43 2.89 -15.19 -2.95
C PHE A 43 3.68 -15.97 -1.90
N ASP A 44 4.47 -15.22 -1.14
CA ASP A 44 5.26 -15.83 -0.09
C ASP A 44 4.32 -16.26 1.04
N PRO A 45 4.31 -17.54 1.41
CA PRO A 45 3.50 -18.03 2.53
C PRO A 45 3.87 -17.34 3.86
N TYR A 46 5.04 -16.72 3.98
CA TYR A 46 5.42 -15.95 5.18
C TYR A 46 4.57 -14.69 5.39
N VAL A 47 3.97 -14.12 4.34
CA VAL A 47 3.03 -13.00 4.48
C VAL A 47 1.76 -13.41 5.24
N GLU A 48 1.36 -14.68 5.14
CA GLU A 48 0.21 -15.23 5.85
C GLU A 48 0.48 -15.45 7.35
N THR A 49 1.76 -15.51 7.76
CA THR A 49 2.15 -15.78 9.15
C THR A 49 2.23 -14.53 10.03
N LEU A 50 2.03 -13.34 9.49
CA LEU A 50 2.08 -12.07 10.24
C LEU A 50 1.10 -12.01 11.42
N GLU A 51 -0.02 -12.73 11.34
CA GLU A 51 -0.97 -12.81 12.46
C GLU A 51 -0.36 -13.31 13.76
N SER A 52 0.60 -14.22 13.67
CA SER A 52 1.26 -14.81 14.84
C SER A 52 2.14 -13.83 15.63
N PHE A 53 2.49 -12.68 15.03
CA PHE A 53 3.37 -11.68 15.65
C PHE A 53 2.62 -10.43 16.15
N ARG A 54 1.29 -10.40 16.07
CA ARG A 54 0.47 -9.24 16.44
C ARG A 54 0.67 -8.75 17.88
N ASP A 55 1.09 -9.62 18.78
CA ASP A 55 1.29 -9.30 20.19
C ASP A 55 2.70 -8.78 20.51
N SER A 56 3.60 -8.75 19.52
CA SER A 56 4.95 -8.21 19.69
C SER A 56 4.94 -6.68 19.78
N LYS A 57 5.75 -6.12 20.68
CA LYS A 57 5.89 -4.66 20.88
C LYS A 57 6.46 -3.95 19.66
N MET A 58 7.31 -4.65 18.89
CA MET A 58 7.93 -4.11 17.65
C MET A 58 7.01 -4.25 16.44
N TYR A 59 5.90 -4.95 16.58
CA TYR A 59 4.94 -5.12 15.52
C TYR A 59 4.19 -3.81 15.24
N GLY A 60 4.08 -3.44 13.98
CA GLY A 60 3.50 -2.16 13.58
C GLY A 60 4.51 -1.02 13.44
N SER A 61 5.81 -1.29 13.55
CA SER A 61 6.85 -0.27 13.38
C SER A 61 6.98 0.20 11.92
N MET A 62 6.76 -0.71 10.95
CA MET A 62 6.79 -0.40 9.50
C MET A 62 5.40 -0.19 8.92
N LEU A 63 4.46 -1.09 9.23
CA LEU A 63 3.12 -1.09 8.66
C LEU A 63 2.12 -0.29 9.50
N GLY A 64 2.49 0.04 10.73
CA GLY A 64 1.64 0.76 11.67
C GLY A 64 0.32 0.04 11.89
N CYS A 65 -0.79 0.80 11.93
CA CYS A 65 -2.13 0.23 12.03
C CYS A 65 -2.70 -0.26 10.68
N ALA A 66 -1.93 -0.18 9.58
CA ALA A 66 -2.38 -0.50 8.22
C ALA A 66 -2.09 -1.95 7.79
N GLN A 67 -1.53 -2.80 8.64
CA GLN A 67 -1.09 -4.14 8.28
C GLN A 67 -2.15 -4.97 7.53
N THR A 68 -3.38 -4.99 8.02
CA THR A 68 -4.46 -5.75 7.37
C THR A 68 -4.81 -5.25 5.96
N LEU A 69 -4.41 -4.01 5.61
CA LEU A 69 -4.47 -3.51 4.23
C LEU A 69 -3.38 -4.16 3.37
N PHE A 70 -2.16 -4.31 3.90
CA PHE A 70 -1.06 -4.97 3.19
C PHE A 70 -1.37 -6.44 2.88
N GLU A 71 -2.08 -7.13 3.76
CA GLU A 71 -2.53 -8.51 3.55
C GLU A 71 -3.47 -8.67 2.32
N MET A 72 -4.05 -7.57 1.82
CA MET A 72 -4.90 -7.59 0.62
C MET A 72 -4.12 -7.44 -0.69
N ILE A 73 -2.87 -6.94 -0.65
CA ILE A 73 -2.06 -6.68 -1.84
C ILE A 73 -1.89 -7.92 -2.72
N PRO A 74 -1.56 -9.12 -2.19
CA PRO A 74 -1.44 -10.32 -3.01
C PRO A 74 -2.72 -10.67 -3.78
N ALA A 75 -3.89 -10.50 -3.14
CA ALA A 75 -5.17 -10.75 -3.79
C ALA A 75 -5.47 -9.75 -4.91
N ILE A 76 -5.08 -8.48 -4.73
CA ILE A 76 -5.21 -7.44 -5.76
C ILE A 76 -4.28 -7.75 -6.95
N CYS A 77 -3.02 -8.12 -6.70
CA CYS A 77 -2.08 -8.51 -7.75
C CYS A 77 -2.58 -9.72 -8.53
N LYS A 78 -3.14 -10.73 -7.84
CA LYS A 78 -3.73 -11.91 -8.48
C LYS A 78 -4.92 -11.55 -9.37
N LEU A 79 -5.77 -10.62 -8.92
CA LEU A 79 -6.88 -10.09 -9.73
C LEU A 79 -6.34 -9.41 -10.98
N GLY A 80 -5.38 -8.48 -10.85
CA GLY A 80 -4.79 -7.76 -11.98
C GLY A 80 -4.14 -8.70 -13.00
N TYR A 81 -3.42 -9.72 -12.54
CA TYR A 81 -2.85 -10.74 -13.41
C TYR A 81 -3.93 -11.45 -14.24
N ARG A 82 -5.04 -11.89 -13.61
CA ARG A 82 -6.15 -12.55 -14.33
C ARG A 82 -6.77 -11.62 -15.36
N VAL A 83 -7.06 -10.37 -14.98
CA VAL A 83 -7.64 -9.37 -15.90
C VAL A 83 -6.73 -9.15 -17.11
N ILE A 84 -5.43 -9.02 -16.92
CA ILE A 84 -4.47 -8.84 -18.03
C ILE A 84 -4.42 -10.09 -18.91
N GLN A 85 -4.47 -11.30 -18.36
CA GLN A 85 -4.49 -12.54 -19.14
C GLN A 85 -5.78 -12.66 -19.96
N ASP A 86 -6.93 -12.33 -19.37
CA ASP A 86 -8.21 -12.35 -20.08
C ASP A 86 -8.22 -11.32 -21.23
N GLN A 87 -7.65 -10.12 -21.01
CA GLN A 87 -7.52 -9.09 -22.05
C GLN A 87 -6.59 -9.52 -23.20
N ARG A 88 -5.48 -10.25 -22.90
CA ARG A 88 -4.53 -10.72 -23.92
C ARG A 88 -5.04 -11.87 -24.76
N ASN A 89 -5.78 -12.78 -24.14
CA ASN A 89 -6.19 -14.02 -24.79
C ASN A 89 -7.51 -13.89 -25.54
N ASP A 90 -8.13 -12.71 -25.55
CA ASP A 90 -9.48 -12.46 -26.12
C ASP A 90 -10.54 -13.46 -25.56
N THR A 91 -10.21 -14.11 -24.44
CA THR A 91 -11.03 -15.11 -23.77
C THR A 91 -12.00 -14.44 -22.81
N TYR A 92 -12.89 -13.61 -23.35
CA TYR A 92 -14.06 -13.16 -22.60
C TYR A 92 -15.05 -14.31 -22.40
N SER A 93 -14.66 -15.35 -21.67
CA SER A 93 -15.65 -16.30 -21.16
C SER A 93 -16.44 -15.56 -20.07
N GLY A 94 -17.76 -15.53 -20.18
CA GLY A 94 -18.62 -14.81 -19.24
C GLY A 94 -18.43 -15.24 -17.77
N GLU A 95 -17.91 -16.44 -17.55
CA GLU A 95 -17.62 -17.01 -16.22
C GLU A 95 -16.41 -16.31 -15.55
N HIS A 96 -15.28 -16.21 -16.24
CA HIS A 96 -14.08 -15.51 -15.72
C HIS A 96 -14.36 -14.03 -15.47
N PHE A 97 -15.15 -13.39 -16.32
CA PHE A 97 -15.56 -12.01 -16.12
C PHE A 97 -16.38 -11.84 -14.83
N ALA A 98 -17.35 -12.73 -14.57
CA ALA A 98 -18.16 -12.70 -13.35
C ALA A 98 -17.32 -12.93 -12.08
N GLU A 99 -16.32 -13.83 -12.13
CA GLU A 99 -15.39 -14.07 -11.04
C GLU A 99 -14.53 -12.83 -10.76
N ASN A 100 -13.99 -12.17 -11.78
CA ASN A 100 -13.17 -10.97 -11.63
C ASN A 100 -13.98 -9.81 -11.05
N ILE A 101 -15.23 -9.60 -11.49
CA ILE A 101 -16.14 -8.61 -10.88
C ILE A 101 -16.39 -8.92 -9.40
N THR A 102 -16.66 -10.18 -9.08
CA THR A 102 -16.94 -10.60 -7.71
C THR A 102 -15.72 -10.38 -6.81
N ALA A 103 -14.53 -10.76 -7.26
CA ALA A 103 -13.28 -10.55 -6.54
C ALA A 103 -12.98 -9.06 -6.33
N TYR A 104 -13.16 -8.24 -7.38
CA TYR A 104 -13.00 -6.79 -7.32
C TYR A 104 -13.92 -6.17 -6.26
N LYS A 105 -15.24 -6.44 -6.34
CA LYS A 105 -16.22 -5.90 -5.39
C LYS A 105 -15.96 -6.33 -3.94
N LEU A 106 -15.53 -7.56 -3.75
CA LEU A 106 -15.18 -8.07 -2.42
C LEU A 106 -13.97 -7.33 -1.84
N LEU A 107 -12.91 -7.14 -2.63
CA LEU A 107 -11.71 -6.42 -2.21
C LEU A 107 -12.03 -4.95 -1.97
N GLU A 108 -12.78 -4.29 -2.85
CA GLU A 108 -13.23 -2.91 -2.68
C GLU A 108 -14.02 -2.73 -1.37
N ALA A 109 -15.00 -3.59 -1.12
CA ALA A 109 -15.79 -3.54 0.10
C ALA A 109 -14.94 -3.76 1.36
N ARG A 110 -13.95 -4.66 1.32
CA ARG A 110 -13.03 -4.89 2.42
C ARG A 110 -12.13 -3.67 2.69
N ILE A 111 -11.62 -3.04 1.63
CA ILE A 111 -10.77 -1.85 1.77
C ILE A 111 -11.60 -0.68 2.28
N LEU A 112 -12.79 -0.43 1.73
CA LEU A 112 -13.68 0.65 2.16
C LEU A 112 -14.19 0.47 3.58
N GLY A 113 -14.51 -0.77 3.97
CA GLY A 113 -14.96 -1.12 5.32
C GLY A 113 -13.85 -1.17 6.36
N TRP A 114 -12.59 -1.05 5.93
CA TRP A 114 -11.46 -1.08 6.86
C TRP A 114 -11.42 0.16 7.74
N GLN A 115 -11.15 -0.05 9.02
CA GLN A 115 -10.93 1.04 10.00
C GLN A 115 -9.61 0.80 10.73
N PRO A 116 -8.84 1.86 11.00
CA PRO A 116 -7.64 1.73 11.81
C PRO A 116 -8.04 1.19 13.19
N ARG A 117 -7.30 0.19 13.69
CA ARG A 117 -7.48 -0.25 15.07
C ARG A 117 -6.89 0.83 15.97
N GLU A 118 -7.70 1.32 16.89
CA GLU A 118 -7.22 2.20 17.96
C GLU A 118 -6.35 1.35 18.90
N ASN A 119 -5.04 1.44 18.73
CA ASN A 119 -4.11 1.00 19.76
C ASN A 119 -4.19 2.00 20.90
N ASN A 120 -4.17 1.51 22.16
CA ASN A 120 -4.35 2.25 23.39
C ASN A 120 -3.70 3.65 23.33
N PRO A 121 -4.48 4.76 23.32
CA PRO A 121 -4.00 6.12 23.07
C PRO A 121 -3.00 6.62 24.14
N GLU A 122 -2.87 5.93 25.27
CA GLU A 122 -1.97 6.34 26.35
C GLU A 122 -0.48 6.01 26.13
N LYS A 123 -0.14 5.29 25.05
CA LYS A 123 1.23 4.76 24.87
C LYS A 123 2.01 5.30 23.69
N ASP A 124 1.45 6.10 22.79
CA ASP A 124 2.15 6.42 21.55
C ASP A 124 1.96 7.88 21.12
N GLU A 125 3.05 8.64 21.19
CA GLU A 125 3.14 10.04 20.76
C GLU A 125 2.79 10.25 19.27
N PHE A 126 2.92 9.20 18.44
CA PHE A 126 2.70 9.22 17.00
C PHE A 126 1.36 8.59 16.56
N THR A 127 0.42 8.36 17.48
CA THR A 127 -0.86 7.69 17.15
C THR A 127 -1.64 8.43 16.07
N SER A 128 -1.65 9.76 16.10
CA SER A 128 -2.33 10.59 15.09
C SER A 128 -1.73 10.41 13.69
N ASP A 129 -0.41 10.49 13.57
CA ASP A 129 0.30 10.35 12.29
C ASP A 129 0.14 8.96 11.69
N ARG A 130 0.15 7.93 12.53
CA ARG A 130 -0.09 6.54 12.11
C ARG A 130 -1.49 6.34 11.57
N VAL A 131 -2.49 6.94 12.19
CA VAL A 131 -3.87 6.88 11.69
C VAL A 131 -4.01 7.62 10.36
N ILE A 132 -3.38 8.79 10.22
CA ILE A 132 -3.36 9.53 8.96
C ILE A 132 -2.67 8.70 7.87
N ALA A 133 -1.49 8.14 8.15
CA ALA A 133 -0.76 7.27 7.23
C ALA A 133 -1.58 6.04 6.82
N ALA A 134 -2.25 5.40 7.75
CA ALA A 134 -3.10 4.25 7.48
C ALA A 134 -4.27 4.59 6.54
N LYS A 135 -4.88 5.77 6.68
CA LYS A 135 -5.89 6.27 5.75
C LYS A 135 -5.30 6.58 4.37
N ILE A 136 -4.06 7.10 4.32
CA ILE A 136 -3.33 7.29 3.06
C ILE A 136 -3.10 5.93 2.38
N TYR A 137 -2.67 4.90 3.12
CA TYR A 137 -2.54 3.54 2.61
C TYR A 137 -3.87 3.00 2.08
N GLN A 138 -4.97 3.20 2.80
CA GLN A 138 -6.30 2.74 2.38
C GLN A 138 -6.70 3.32 1.02
N GLN A 139 -6.57 4.62 0.84
CA GLN A 139 -6.92 5.28 -0.43
C GLN A 139 -5.97 4.89 -1.57
N SER A 140 -4.68 4.78 -1.30
CA SER A 140 -3.69 4.32 -2.29
C SER A 140 -3.96 2.88 -2.71
N LEU A 141 -4.39 2.04 -1.78
CA LEU A 141 -4.76 0.65 -2.08
C LEU A 141 -6.03 0.56 -2.94
N LEU A 142 -6.99 1.48 -2.77
CA LEU A 142 -8.15 1.61 -3.67
C LEU A 142 -7.70 1.99 -5.08
N ILE A 143 -6.83 2.99 -5.22
CA ILE A 143 -6.26 3.36 -6.52
C ILE A 143 -5.57 2.15 -7.17
N PHE A 144 -4.77 1.42 -6.39
CA PHE A 144 -4.06 0.24 -6.87
C PHE A 144 -5.04 -0.88 -7.30
N LEU A 145 -6.10 -1.11 -6.53
CA LEU A 145 -7.17 -2.07 -6.88
C LEU A 145 -7.86 -1.67 -8.19
N HIS A 146 -8.28 -0.42 -8.32
CA HIS A 146 -8.93 0.08 -9.53
C HIS A 146 -8.02 -0.06 -10.74
N SER A 147 -6.75 0.33 -10.62
CA SER A 147 -5.76 0.21 -11.71
C SER A 147 -5.56 -1.24 -12.15
N ASN A 148 -5.52 -2.19 -11.21
CA ASN A 148 -5.40 -3.61 -11.53
C ASN A 148 -6.66 -4.20 -12.18
N TYR A 149 -7.85 -3.73 -11.78
CA TYR A 149 -9.11 -4.23 -12.34
C TYR A 149 -9.41 -3.66 -13.72
N TYR A 150 -9.18 -2.36 -13.95
CA TYR A 150 -9.40 -1.74 -15.26
C TYR A 150 -8.29 -2.07 -16.26
N GLY A 151 -7.08 -2.42 -15.79
CA GLY A 151 -5.96 -2.85 -16.63
C GLY A 151 -5.60 -1.80 -17.68
N SER A 152 -5.76 -2.12 -18.96
CA SER A 152 -5.47 -1.21 -20.08
C SER A 152 -6.54 -0.12 -20.31
N GLN A 153 -7.68 -0.17 -19.61
CA GLN A 153 -8.81 0.77 -19.80
C GLN A 153 -8.62 2.07 -18.98
N VAL A 154 -7.42 2.63 -18.99
CA VAL A 154 -7.07 3.83 -18.21
C VAL A 154 -7.80 5.11 -18.62
N SER A 155 -8.45 5.11 -19.78
CA SER A 155 -9.25 6.24 -20.27
C SER A 155 -10.76 6.07 -20.00
N ASP A 156 -11.17 5.00 -19.33
CA ASP A 156 -12.58 4.79 -18.98
C ASP A 156 -13.04 5.88 -18.00
N PRO A 157 -14.16 6.58 -18.27
CA PRO A 157 -14.66 7.65 -17.39
C PRO A 157 -14.97 7.17 -15.98
N THR A 158 -15.42 5.91 -15.82
CA THR A 158 -15.70 5.33 -14.51
C THR A 158 -14.40 5.15 -13.72
N PHE A 159 -13.35 4.62 -14.36
CA PHE A 159 -12.03 4.49 -13.77
C PHE A 159 -11.49 5.85 -13.33
N LEU A 160 -11.52 6.85 -14.23
CA LEU A 160 -11.01 8.19 -13.93
C LEU A 160 -11.74 8.83 -12.74
N ASN A 161 -13.06 8.67 -12.65
CA ASN A 161 -13.86 9.18 -11.53
C ASN A 161 -13.49 8.48 -10.20
N LEU A 162 -13.26 7.17 -10.21
CA LEU A 162 -12.82 6.44 -9.02
C LEU A 162 -11.44 6.91 -8.53
N ILE A 163 -10.52 7.16 -9.46
CA ILE A 163 -9.20 7.71 -9.15
C ILE A 163 -9.32 9.11 -8.56
N ASP A 164 -10.06 10.01 -9.21
CA ASP A 164 -10.25 11.38 -8.75
C ASP A 164 -10.83 11.42 -7.34
N LYS A 165 -11.86 10.62 -7.07
CA LYS A 165 -12.46 10.50 -5.74
C LYS A 165 -11.45 10.07 -4.67
N SER A 166 -10.57 9.12 -5.00
CA SER A 166 -9.52 8.69 -4.08
C SER A 166 -8.46 9.78 -3.87
N LEU A 167 -8.09 10.50 -4.93
CA LEU A 167 -7.15 11.63 -4.85
C LEU A 167 -7.72 12.78 -4.02
N GLU A 168 -9.00 13.11 -4.16
CA GLU A 168 -9.68 14.11 -3.34
C GLU A 168 -9.66 13.75 -1.85
N ALA A 169 -9.84 12.48 -1.53
CA ALA A 169 -9.79 11.99 -0.15
C ALA A 169 -8.37 11.98 0.44
N ILE A 170 -7.35 11.69 -0.36
CA ILE A 170 -5.98 11.49 0.12
C ILE A 170 -5.18 12.79 0.22
N THR A 171 -5.42 13.76 -0.66
CA THR A 171 -4.65 15.00 -0.73
C THR A 171 -4.63 15.76 0.60
N PRO A 172 -5.78 15.97 1.30
CA PRO A 172 -5.77 16.61 2.62
C PRO A 172 -4.97 15.81 3.65
N LEU A 173 -5.02 14.49 3.60
CA LEU A 173 -4.31 13.62 4.56
C LEU A 173 -2.78 13.74 4.41
N VAL A 174 -2.29 13.78 3.17
CA VAL A 174 -0.86 14.01 2.91
C VAL A 174 -0.42 15.37 3.44
N MET A 175 -1.26 16.41 3.33
CA MET A 175 -0.96 17.74 3.83
C MET A 175 -1.01 17.85 5.36
N LEU A 176 -1.77 17.00 6.03
CA LEU A 176 -1.87 16.96 7.49
C LEU A 176 -0.67 16.31 8.18
N LEU A 177 0.06 15.41 7.49
CA LEU A 177 1.24 14.78 8.09
C LEU A 177 2.33 15.82 8.35
N PRO A 178 2.93 15.88 9.56
CA PRO A 178 4.07 16.74 9.82
C PRO A 178 5.26 16.39 8.90
N LEU A 179 6.02 17.42 8.47
CA LEU A 179 7.17 17.20 7.58
C LEU A 179 8.30 16.41 8.24
N ASP A 180 8.40 16.52 9.56
CA ASP A 180 9.37 15.83 10.39
C ASP A 180 8.88 14.48 10.93
N SER A 181 7.67 14.07 10.58
CA SER A 181 7.14 12.77 10.99
C SER A 181 7.94 11.63 10.36
N PRO A 182 8.50 10.69 11.16
CA PRO A 182 9.21 9.51 10.65
C PRO A 182 8.37 8.65 9.70
N ILE A 183 7.06 8.74 9.82
CA ILE A 183 6.10 8.00 9.00
C ILE A 183 6.21 8.36 7.51
N LEU A 184 6.68 9.56 7.18
CA LEU A 184 6.95 9.94 5.78
C LEU A 184 7.90 8.96 5.08
N THR A 185 8.79 8.30 5.82
CA THR A 185 9.71 7.31 5.25
C THR A 185 9.01 6.00 4.84
N THR A 186 7.89 5.68 5.45
CA THR A 186 7.14 4.43 5.20
C THR A 186 6.04 4.59 4.14
N ILE A 187 5.54 5.82 3.93
CA ILE A 187 4.46 6.09 2.95
C ILE A 187 4.93 6.36 1.52
N MET A 188 6.20 6.09 1.20
CA MET A 188 6.74 6.35 -0.15
C MET A 188 5.98 5.60 -1.23
N TRP A 189 5.59 4.33 -0.99
CA TRP A 189 4.77 3.60 -1.93
C TRP A 189 3.39 4.28 -2.20
N PRO A 190 2.59 4.63 -1.19
CA PRO A 190 1.38 5.45 -1.41
C PRO A 190 1.65 6.72 -2.21
N ILE A 191 2.69 7.45 -1.88
CA ILE A 191 3.05 8.70 -2.56
C ILE A 191 3.36 8.47 -4.04
N MET A 192 4.06 7.40 -4.39
CA MET A 192 4.34 7.04 -5.78
C MET A 192 3.04 6.73 -6.55
N ILE A 193 2.11 5.99 -5.95
CA ILE A 193 0.81 5.72 -6.57
C ILE A 193 0.02 7.02 -6.76
N ILE A 194 -0.07 7.85 -5.73
CA ILE A 194 -0.77 9.14 -5.81
C ILE A 194 -0.16 10.00 -6.92
N GLY A 195 1.16 10.19 -6.88
CA GLY A 195 1.88 11.03 -7.85
C GLY A 195 1.70 10.57 -9.29
N SER A 196 1.68 9.26 -9.54
CA SER A 196 1.45 8.71 -10.88
C SER A 196 0.02 8.92 -11.40
N CYS A 197 -0.93 9.23 -10.53
CA CYS A 197 -2.34 9.44 -10.88
C CYS A 197 -2.75 10.91 -10.93
N ILE A 198 -1.97 11.82 -10.36
CA ILE A 198 -2.27 13.26 -10.40
C ILE A 198 -2.08 13.78 -11.82
N ARG A 199 -3.15 14.30 -12.43
CA ARG A 199 -3.14 14.82 -13.81
C ARG A 199 -2.93 16.32 -13.86
N GLU A 200 -3.20 17.03 -12.77
CA GLU A 200 -3.07 18.49 -12.71
C GLU A 200 -1.65 18.90 -12.28
N PRO A 201 -0.97 19.77 -13.04
CA PRO A 201 0.40 20.20 -12.74
C PRO A 201 0.55 20.85 -11.36
N LEU A 202 -0.47 21.59 -10.90
CA LEU A 202 -0.45 22.25 -9.60
C LEU A 202 -0.46 21.23 -8.46
N GLY A 203 -1.36 20.25 -8.50
CA GLY A 203 -1.44 19.18 -7.50
C GLY A 203 -0.17 18.34 -7.46
N HIS A 204 0.40 18.04 -8.63
CA HIS A 204 1.66 17.34 -8.76
C HIS A 204 2.82 18.12 -8.15
N GLY A 205 2.93 19.43 -8.47
CA GLY A 205 3.93 20.33 -7.89
C GLY A 205 3.84 20.44 -6.36
N LEU A 206 2.62 20.49 -5.81
CA LEU A 206 2.41 20.51 -4.36
C LEU A 206 2.89 19.22 -3.70
N LEU A 207 2.61 18.05 -4.27
CA LEU A 207 3.07 16.77 -3.75
C LEU A 207 4.61 16.69 -3.77
N LEU A 208 5.24 17.03 -4.89
CA LEU A 208 6.69 17.05 -5.03
C LEU A 208 7.36 18.03 -4.07
N GLY A 209 6.82 19.25 -3.92
CA GLY A 209 7.30 20.24 -2.96
C GLY A 209 7.29 19.66 -1.54
N ARG A 210 6.19 19.03 -1.15
CA ARG A 210 6.07 18.44 0.17
C ARG A 210 7.09 17.34 0.47
N ILE A 211 7.38 16.49 -0.53
CA ILE A 211 8.39 15.42 -0.37
C ILE A 211 9.79 16.03 -0.28
N ARG A 212 10.10 17.06 -1.08
CA ARG A 212 11.40 17.74 -1.06
C ARG A 212 11.66 18.49 0.24
N ASP A 213 10.62 19.08 0.83
CA ASP A 213 10.70 19.83 2.08
C ASP A 213 10.86 18.93 3.32
N SER A 214 10.70 17.62 3.15
CA SER A 214 10.93 16.65 4.21
C SER A 214 12.42 16.58 4.59
N PRO A 215 12.76 16.57 5.90
CA PRO A 215 14.13 16.46 6.35
C PRO A 215 14.78 15.10 6.08
N PHE A 216 14.00 14.11 5.67
CA PHE A 216 14.46 12.74 5.43
C PHE A 216 15.10 12.60 4.04
N ASN A 217 16.41 12.65 4.00
CA ASN A 217 17.19 12.53 2.77
C ASN A 217 17.54 11.05 2.46
N MET A 218 16.51 10.22 2.23
CA MET A 218 16.70 8.81 1.88
C MET A 218 16.82 8.63 0.36
N THR A 219 17.66 7.69 -0.07
CA THR A 219 17.85 7.35 -1.49
C THR A 219 16.52 6.98 -2.17
N SER A 220 15.62 6.30 -1.47
CA SER A 220 14.29 5.95 -1.96
C SER A 220 13.42 7.18 -2.23
N ILE A 221 13.49 8.19 -1.38
CA ILE A 221 12.80 9.48 -1.54
C ILE A 221 13.34 10.22 -2.77
N CYS A 222 14.67 10.34 -2.88
CA CYS A 222 15.30 10.99 -4.03
C CYS A 222 14.95 10.31 -5.36
N LYS A 223 14.98 8.97 -5.40
CA LYS A 223 14.57 8.21 -6.60
C LYS A 223 13.08 8.35 -6.88
N GLY A 224 12.23 8.38 -5.85
CA GLY A 224 10.80 8.62 -6.00
C GLY A 224 10.50 9.97 -6.64
N ILE A 225 11.17 11.04 -6.20
CA ILE A 225 11.07 12.37 -6.81
C ILE A 225 11.44 12.30 -8.28
N GLN A 226 12.59 11.70 -8.63
CA GLN A 226 13.05 11.57 -10.00
C GLN A 226 12.10 10.81 -10.92
N LEU A 227 11.35 9.84 -10.39
CA LEU A 227 10.36 9.09 -11.16
C LEU A 227 9.06 9.86 -11.37
N LEU A 228 8.75 10.80 -10.49
CA LEU A 228 7.56 11.65 -10.58
C LEU A 228 7.82 12.93 -11.41
N GLU A 229 9.05 13.36 -11.61
CA GLU A 229 9.45 14.47 -12.50
C GLU A 229 9.34 14.09 -13.98
#